data_ef405294bde79a043e99cb5068df3f69
#
_entry.id   ef405294bde79a043e99cb5068df3f69
#
_cell.length_a   1.000
_cell.length_b   1.000
_cell.length_c   1.000
_cell.angle_alpha   90.00
_cell.angle_beta   90.00
_cell.angle_gamma   90.00
#
_symmetry.space_group_name_H-M   'P 1'
#
loop_
_entity.id
_entity.type
_entity.pdbx_description
1 polymer ?
#
loop_
_entity_poly.entity_id
_entity_poly.type
_entity_poly.pdbx_seq_one_letter_code
_entity_poly.pdbx_strand_id
1 'polypeptide(L)'
;RQMCIRDRLVALYEGFNRFTIKQEWNKKNEKYDKFYTDFISSGDSIKDLKWLNRTAEIFIKKDCMDSDFYFKVVTLLHEMNPTPESAFKMGKRQYAKKEYRDAINYFVEAYENEELNNINKSKYAFYSAAASALVGSNSTARSYALKATNYRKNWGDPYILIGKLYAQTASKCGNDPASKKAGYWAAIDKFQLAKKIDKSCEKEANKLISDYSKRVPTKSMWRDNVSNPDAKTYKINCWYSENVRVRF
;
A
#
# COMPACT_ATOMS: atom_id res chain seq x y z
N ARG A 1 -6.51 18.41 -7.82
CA ARG A 1 -7.53 17.35 -7.99
C ARG A 1 -8.42 17.58 -9.21
N GLN A 2 -8.91 18.80 -9.46
CA GLN A 2 -9.74 19.13 -10.65
C GLN A 2 -9.01 18.94 -11.98
N MET A 3 -7.70 19.18 -12.02
CA MET A 3 -6.88 18.98 -13.23
C MET A 3 -6.73 17.50 -13.62
N CYS A 4 -6.87 16.58 -12.65
CA CYS A 4 -6.71 15.15 -12.88
C CYS A 4 -7.79 14.54 -13.79
N ILE A 5 -9.03 14.95 -13.62
CA ILE A 5 -10.15 14.47 -14.44
C ILE A 5 -10.17 15.16 -15.79
N ARG A 6 -9.93 16.46 -15.82
CA ARG A 6 -10.08 17.33 -16.99
C ARG A 6 -9.14 16.98 -18.16
N ASP A 7 -7.84 16.90 -17.92
CA ASP A 7 -6.86 16.79 -19.02
C ASP A 7 -6.70 15.34 -19.53
N ARG A 8 -7.38 14.40 -18.88
CA ARG A 8 -7.13 12.96 -19.02
C ARG A 8 -8.27 12.17 -19.62
N LEU A 9 -9.52 12.58 -19.41
CA LEU A 9 -10.65 12.04 -20.15
C LEU A 9 -10.57 12.44 -21.62
N VAL A 10 -10.04 13.62 -21.93
CA VAL A 10 -9.76 14.06 -23.30
C VAL A 10 -8.76 13.11 -24.00
N ALA A 11 -7.72 12.67 -23.30
CA ALA A 11 -6.72 11.73 -23.82
C ALA A 11 -7.28 10.30 -24.01
N LEU A 12 -8.30 9.90 -23.24
CA LEU A 12 -8.99 8.61 -23.38
C LEU A 12 -9.88 8.56 -24.61
N TYR A 13 -10.40 9.70 -25.04
CA TYR A 13 -11.38 9.85 -26.11
C TYR A 13 -10.82 10.42 -27.41
N GLU A 14 -9.53 10.28 -27.68
CA GLU A 14 -8.95 10.73 -28.95
C GLU A 14 -9.56 10.09 -30.21
N GLY A 15 -10.40 9.06 -30.04
CA GLY A 15 -11.25 8.50 -31.10
C GLY A 15 -12.71 9.00 -31.11
N PHE A 16 -13.16 9.71 -30.09
CA PHE A 16 -14.50 10.30 -30.01
C PHE A 16 -14.44 11.80 -30.15
N ASN A 17 -15.37 12.35 -30.89
CA ASN A 17 -15.51 13.71 -31.36
C ASN A 17 -15.03 14.79 -30.34
N ARG A 18 -13.79 15.24 -30.48
CA ARG A 18 -13.10 16.23 -29.61
C ARG A 18 -13.93 17.50 -29.35
N PHE A 19 -14.82 17.85 -30.26
CA PHE A 19 -15.58 19.09 -30.20
C PHE A 19 -16.71 19.06 -29.16
N THR A 20 -17.44 17.98 -29.07
CA THR A 20 -18.57 17.83 -28.13
C THR A 20 -18.08 17.76 -26.69
N ILE A 21 -17.00 17.05 -26.45
CA ILE A 21 -16.42 16.88 -25.11
C ILE A 21 -15.92 18.22 -24.56
N LYS A 22 -15.30 19.05 -25.38
CA LYS A 22 -14.71 20.33 -24.93
C LYS A 22 -15.76 21.39 -24.56
N GLN A 23 -16.92 21.38 -25.20
CA GLN A 23 -18.00 22.31 -24.87
C GLN A 23 -18.78 21.92 -23.62
N GLU A 24 -19.01 20.63 -23.40
CA GLU A 24 -19.74 20.15 -22.23
C GLU A 24 -18.87 20.16 -20.96
N TRP A 25 -17.56 19.97 -21.12
CA TRP A 25 -16.59 19.99 -20.04
C TRP A 25 -16.63 21.26 -19.18
N ASN A 26 -17.01 22.38 -19.74
CA ASN A 26 -17.08 23.67 -19.04
C ASN A 26 -18.31 23.83 -18.12
N LYS A 27 -19.24 22.85 -18.11
CA LYS A 27 -20.49 22.91 -17.32
C LYS A 27 -20.54 21.85 -16.24
N LYS A 28 -19.80 22.02 -15.12
CA LYS A 28 -19.85 21.23 -13.85
C LYS A 28 -19.60 19.71 -13.91
N ASN A 29 -18.74 19.23 -13.00
CA ASN A 29 -18.30 17.83 -12.85
C ASN A 29 -19.44 16.80 -12.74
N GLU A 30 -20.57 17.13 -12.14
CA GLU A 30 -21.74 16.25 -11.99
C GLU A 30 -22.39 15.82 -13.32
N LYS A 31 -22.30 16.68 -14.36
CA LYS A 31 -22.86 16.41 -15.68
C LYS A 31 -22.06 15.37 -16.46
N TYR A 32 -20.77 15.27 -16.18
CA TYR A 32 -19.87 14.30 -16.82
C TYR A 32 -19.98 12.92 -16.23
N ASP A 33 -20.14 12.81 -14.92
CA ASP A 33 -20.41 11.53 -14.28
C ASP A 33 -21.72 10.94 -14.80
N LYS A 34 -22.71 11.79 -15.03
CA LYS A 34 -23.98 11.36 -15.65
C LYS A 34 -23.79 10.97 -17.12
N PHE A 35 -23.11 11.78 -17.93
CA PHE A 35 -22.85 11.46 -19.34
C PHE A 35 -22.08 10.14 -19.50
N TYR A 36 -21.02 9.93 -18.72
CA TYR A 36 -20.27 8.68 -18.75
C TYR A 36 -21.06 7.51 -18.20
N THR A 37 -21.92 7.76 -17.23
CA THR A 37 -22.86 6.76 -16.72
C THR A 37 -23.85 6.35 -17.79
N ASP A 38 -24.44 7.30 -18.47
CA ASP A 38 -25.41 7.09 -19.54
C ASP A 38 -24.75 6.45 -20.78
N PHE A 39 -23.51 6.86 -21.11
CA PHE A 39 -22.72 6.26 -22.18
C PHE A 39 -22.37 4.79 -21.87
N ILE A 40 -21.91 4.51 -20.66
CA ILE A 40 -21.64 3.15 -20.19
C ILE A 40 -22.95 2.34 -20.15
N SER A 41 -24.07 2.93 -19.81
CA SER A 41 -25.37 2.27 -19.77
C SER A 41 -25.99 2.03 -21.16
N SER A 42 -25.58 2.78 -22.18
CA SER A 42 -26.09 2.65 -23.55
C SER A 42 -25.53 1.49 -24.38
N GLY A 43 -24.63 0.72 -23.88
CA GLY A 43 -24.50 -0.70 -24.22
C GLY A 43 -23.47 -1.14 -25.22
N ASP A 44 -22.98 -0.34 -26.18
CA ASP A 44 -22.14 -0.87 -27.27
C ASP A 44 -20.64 -0.82 -27.01
N SER A 45 -20.17 0.16 -26.24
CA SER A 45 -18.74 0.30 -25.91
C SER A 45 -18.29 -0.49 -24.67
N ILE A 46 -19.22 -0.97 -23.86
CA ILE A 46 -18.99 -1.66 -22.59
C ILE A 46 -18.47 -3.07 -22.77
N LYS A 47 -18.73 -3.69 -23.90
CA LYS A 47 -18.33 -5.07 -24.17
C LYS A 47 -16.87 -5.21 -24.57
N ASP A 48 -16.13 -4.11 -24.71
CA ASP A 48 -14.71 -4.14 -25.05
C ASP A 48 -13.83 -4.18 -23.80
N LEU A 49 -13.48 -5.39 -23.35
CA LEU A 49 -12.52 -5.62 -22.26
C LEU A 49 -11.19 -4.90 -22.46
N LYS A 50 -10.73 -4.77 -23.70
CA LYS A 50 -9.48 -4.10 -24.04
C LYS A 50 -9.55 -2.60 -23.72
N TRP A 51 -10.67 -1.98 -24.09
CA TRP A 51 -10.92 -0.57 -23.79
C TRP A 51 -11.06 -0.33 -22.27
N LEU A 52 -11.83 -1.17 -21.56
CA LEU A 52 -11.99 -1.07 -20.10
C LEU A 52 -10.64 -1.22 -19.38
N ASN A 53 -9.79 -2.17 -19.76
CA ASN A 53 -8.46 -2.36 -19.20
C ASN A 53 -7.58 -1.13 -19.41
N ARG A 54 -7.50 -0.64 -20.66
CA ARG A 54 -6.70 0.55 -21.00
C ARG A 54 -7.16 1.77 -20.21
N THR A 55 -8.46 1.94 -20.10
CA THR A 55 -9.07 3.05 -19.33
C THR A 55 -8.68 2.98 -17.86
N ALA A 56 -8.86 1.81 -17.22
CA ALA A 56 -8.47 1.63 -15.82
C ALA A 56 -6.98 1.88 -15.58
N GLU A 57 -6.09 1.44 -16.48
CA GLU A 57 -4.65 1.68 -16.39
C GLU A 57 -4.29 3.16 -16.44
N ILE A 58 -4.95 3.94 -17.32
CA ILE A 58 -4.72 5.38 -17.40
C ILE A 58 -5.12 6.06 -16.09
N PHE A 59 -6.27 5.70 -15.50
CA PHE A 59 -6.69 6.25 -14.21
C PHE A 59 -5.73 5.90 -13.07
N ILE A 60 -5.22 4.66 -13.04
CA ILE A 60 -4.20 4.24 -12.06
C ILE A 60 -2.91 5.03 -12.25
N LYS A 61 -2.41 5.11 -13.50
CA LYS A 61 -1.16 5.81 -13.83
C LYS A 61 -1.22 7.29 -13.50
N LYS A 62 -2.40 7.85 -13.53
CA LYS A 62 -2.65 9.27 -13.29
C LYS A 62 -3.13 9.59 -11.87
N ASP A 63 -3.19 8.59 -11.00
CA ASP A 63 -3.66 8.70 -9.60
C ASP A 63 -5.07 9.30 -9.46
N CYS A 64 -5.98 8.90 -10.38
CA CYS A 64 -7.36 9.37 -10.46
C CYS A 64 -8.37 8.27 -10.09
N MET A 65 -8.03 7.42 -9.11
CA MET A 65 -8.82 6.25 -8.75
C MET A 65 -10.00 6.55 -7.82
N ASP A 66 -10.19 7.80 -7.44
CA ASP A 66 -11.29 8.28 -6.60
C ASP A 66 -12.53 8.71 -7.38
N SER A 67 -12.49 8.66 -8.74
CA SER A 67 -13.62 9.03 -9.59
C SER A 67 -14.68 7.92 -9.67
N ASP A 68 -15.95 8.29 -9.72
CA ASP A 68 -17.06 7.33 -9.90
C ASP A 68 -16.99 6.64 -11.26
N PHE A 69 -16.46 7.32 -12.27
CA PHE A 69 -16.24 6.71 -13.58
C PHE A 69 -15.21 5.57 -13.51
N TYR A 70 -14.06 5.79 -12.85
CA TYR A 70 -13.09 4.72 -12.65
C TYR A 70 -13.70 3.52 -11.93
N PHE A 71 -14.54 3.79 -10.92
CA PHE A 71 -15.22 2.71 -10.20
C PHE A 71 -16.10 1.86 -11.12
N LYS A 72 -16.92 2.49 -11.95
CA LYS A 72 -17.76 1.77 -12.90
C LYS A 72 -16.94 0.92 -13.87
N VAL A 73 -15.87 1.49 -14.41
CA VAL A 73 -14.96 0.78 -15.31
C VAL A 73 -14.35 -0.47 -14.64
N VAL A 74 -13.83 -0.35 -13.44
CA VAL A 74 -13.19 -1.50 -12.77
C VAL A 74 -14.19 -2.51 -12.26
N THR A 75 -15.40 -2.08 -11.87
CA THR A 75 -16.48 -2.99 -11.50
C THR A 75 -16.90 -3.83 -12.71
N LEU A 76 -17.17 -3.20 -13.85
CA LEU A 76 -17.49 -3.90 -15.08
C LEU A 76 -16.38 -4.86 -15.52
N LEU A 77 -15.12 -4.43 -15.42
CA LEU A 77 -13.99 -5.31 -15.71
C LEU A 77 -14.00 -6.56 -14.86
N HIS A 78 -14.24 -6.39 -13.55
CA HIS A 78 -14.22 -7.51 -12.63
C HIS A 78 -15.44 -8.44 -12.83
N GLU A 79 -16.62 -7.88 -13.08
CA GLU A 79 -17.84 -8.65 -13.38
C GLU A 79 -17.75 -9.43 -14.69
N MET A 80 -17.19 -8.82 -15.74
CA MET A 80 -17.09 -9.45 -17.06
C MET A 80 -15.96 -10.47 -17.15
N ASN A 81 -14.87 -10.24 -16.46
CA ASN A 81 -13.69 -11.09 -16.49
C ASN A 81 -12.94 -10.98 -15.14
N PRO A 82 -13.37 -11.74 -14.13
CA PRO A 82 -12.69 -11.76 -12.82
C PRO A 82 -11.29 -12.35 -12.98
N THR A 83 -10.31 -11.46 -13.02
CA THR A 83 -8.88 -11.78 -13.10
C THR A 83 -8.14 -11.21 -11.91
N PRO A 84 -6.95 -11.69 -11.56
CA PRO A 84 -6.12 -11.07 -10.53
C PRO A 84 -5.88 -9.58 -10.77
N GLU A 85 -5.73 -9.17 -12.04
CA GLU A 85 -5.57 -7.77 -12.41
C GLU A 85 -6.85 -6.95 -12.16
N SER A 86 -8.03 -7.49 -12.47
CA SER A 86 -9.29 -6.80 -12.22
C SER A 86 -9.57 -6.69 -10.72
N ALA A 87 -9.35 -7.76 -9.94
CA ALA A 87 -9.42 -7.73 -8.48
C ALA A 87 -8.44 -6.70 -7.89
N PHE A 88 -7.19 -6.67 -8.37
CA PHE A 88 -6.22 -5.66 -7.94
C PHE A 88 -6.67 -4.22 -8.24
N LYS A 89 -7.29 -3.97 -9.39
CA LYS A 89 -7.86 -2.65 -9.74
C LYS A 89 -9.03 -2.28 -8.80
N MET A 90 -9.90 -3.24 -8.46
CA MET A 90 -10.94 -3.06 -7.44
C MET A 90 -10.34 -2.69 -6.08
N GLY A 91 -9.33 -3.45 -5.64
CA GLY A 91 -8.60 -3.15 -4.40
C GLY A 91 -7.99 -1.76 -4.39
N LYS A 92 -7.36 -1.32 -5.47
CA LYS A 92 -6.81 0.04 -5.62
C LYS A 92 -7.89 1.11 -5.49
N ARG A 93 -9.04 0.86 -6.06
CA ARG A 93 -10.17 1.77 -5.97
C ARG A 93 -10.70 1.87 -4.54
N GLN A 94 -10.92 0.76 -3.84
CA GLN A 94 -11.36 0.77 -2.44
C GLN A 94 -10.32 1.43 -1.53
N TYR A 95 -9.02 1.19 -1.80
CA TYR A 95 -7.92 1.85 -1.09
C TYR A 95 -7.96 3.37 -1.25
N ALA A 96 -8.20 3.88 -2.47
CA ALA A 96 -8.32 5.32 -2.74
C ALA A 96 -9.53 5.94 -2.02
N LYS A 97 -10.64 5.20 -1.88
CA LYS A 97 -11.80 5.59 -1.07
C LYS A 97 -11.60 5.48 0.43
N LYS A 98 -10.46 4.95 0.88
CA LYS A 98 -10.15 4.63 2.29
C LYS A 98 -11.01 3.48 2.87
N GLU A 99 -11.65 2.70 2.03
CA GLU A 99 -12.38 1.48 2.36
C GLU A 99 -11.36 0.32 2.45
N TYR A 100 -10.45 0.42 3.44
CA TYR A 100 -9.26 -0.43 3.51
C TYR A 100 -9.56 -1.90 3.75
N ARG A 101 -10.66 -2.23 4.45
CA ARG A 101 -11.06 -3.64 4.67
C ARG A 101 -11.46 -4.30 3.36
N ASP A 102 -12.25 -3.62 2.54
CA ASP A 102 -12.65 -4.13 1.23
C ASP A 102 -11.45 -4.18 0.27
N ALA A 103 -10.56 -3.18 0.35
CA ALA A 103 -9.32 -3.20 -0.39
C ALA A 103 -8.45 -4.44 -0.06
N ILE A 104 -8.37 -4.84 1.22
CA ILE A 104 -7.65 -6.05 1.63
C ILE A 104 -8.25 -7.29 0.97
N ASN A 105 -9.59 -7.44 0.97
CA ASN A 105 -10.25 -8.60 0.37
C ASN A 105 -9.87 -8.75 -1.11
N TYR A 106 -9.98 -7.67 -1.89
CA TYR A 106 -9.62 -7.68 -3.30
C TYR A 106 -8.11 -7.87 -3.54
N PHE A 107 -7.23 -7.31 -2.70
CA PHE A 107 -5.79 -7.53 -2.86
C PHE A 107 -5.40 -8.97 -2.50
N VAL A 108 -6.08 -9.59 -1.54
CA VAL A 108 -5.88 -11.01 -1.18
C VAL A 108 -6.39 -11.90 -2.30
N GLU A 109 -7.59 -11.66 -2.81
CA GLU A 109 -8.14 -12.35 -3.98
C GLU A 109 -7.16 -12.31 -5.15
N ALA A 110 -6.64 -11.10 -5.47
CA ALA A 110 -5.65 -10.96 -6.52
C ALA A 110 -4.35 -11.74 -6.24
N TYR A 111 -3.90 -11.79 -4.99
CA TYR A 111 -2.67 -12.45 -4.57
C TYR A 111 -2.77 -13.98 -4.60
N GLU A 112 -3.92 -14.55 -4.25
CA GLU A 112 -4.10 -16.00 -4.07
C GLU A 112 -4.12 -16.78 -5.39
N ASN A 113 -4.17 -16.11 -6.54
CA ASN A 113 -4.11 -16.78 -7.83
C ASN A 113 -2.72 -17.42 -8.04
N GLU A 114 -2.70 -18.72 -8.36
CA GLU A 114 -1.48 -19.50 -8.47
C GLU A 114 -0.64 -19.19 -9.73
N GLU A 115 -1.29 -18.76 -10.80
CA GLU A 115 -0.64 -18.50 -12.10
C GLU A 115 0.12 -17.16 -12.15
N LEU A 116 0.07 -16.37 -11.09
CA LEU A 116 0.74 -15.08 -11.03
C LEU A 116 2.26 -15.21 -11.05
N ASN A 117 2.91 -14.35 -11.85
CA ASN A 117 4.35 -14.18 -11.76
C ASN A 117 4.79 -13.55 -10.42
N ASN A 118 6.05 -13.75 -10.06
CA ASN A 118 6.60 -13.27 -8.78
C ASN A 118 6.50 -11.76 -8.60
N ILE A 119 6.56 -10.97 -9.67
CA ILE A 119 6.44 -9.51 -9.61
C ILE A 119 5.04 -9.12 -9.15
N ASN A 120 4.00 -9.69 -9.74
CA ASN A 120 2.62 -9.43 -9.36
C ASN A 120 2.30 -9.99 -7.97
N LYS A 121 2.76 -11.21 -7.64
CA LYS A 121 2.63 -11.77 -6.28
C LYS A 121 3.24 -10.85 -5.24
N SER A 122 4.44 -10.35 -5.46
CA SER A 122 5.08 -9.41 -4.53
C SER A 122 4.29 -8.11 -4.38
N LYS A 123 3.84 -7.56 -5.51
CA LYS A 123 3.07 -6.31 -5.55
C LYS A 123 1.74 -6.44 -4.80
N TYR A 124 0.96 -7.47 -5.08
CA TYR A 124 -0.37 -7.65 -4.47
C TYR A 124 -0.26 -7.95 -2.98
N ALA A 125 0.71 -8.77 -2.57
CA ALA A 125 1.02 -8.98 -1.16
C ALA A 125 1.39 -7.67 -0.45
N PHE A 126 2.19 -6.80 -1.07
CA PHE A 126 2.56 -5.53 -0.47
C PHE A 126 1.38 -4.57 -0.31
N TYR A 127 0.47 -4.51 -1.31
CA TYR A 127 -0.75 -3.70 -1.18
C TYR A 127 -1.69 -4.24 -0.09
N SER A 128 -1.80 -5.57 0.06
CA SER A 128 -2.51 -6.20 1.19
C SER A 128 -1.87 -5.80 2.53
N ALA A 129 -0.54 -5.79 2.60
CA ALA A 129 0.20 -5.36 3.80
C ALA A 129 -0.07 -3.89 4.13
N ALA A 130 0.01 -2.99 3.14
CA ALA A 130 -0.21 -1.56 3.32
C ALA A 130 -1.65 -1.25 3.79
N ALA A 131 -2.65 -1.88 3.18
CA ALA A 131 -4.04 -1.73 3.59
C ALA A 131 -4.28 -2.29 5.00
N SER A 132 -3.70 -3.45 5.33
CA SER A 132 -3.79 -4.06 6.66
C SER A 132 -3.16 -3.18 7.75
N ALA A 133 -2.07 -2.47 7.44
CA ALA A 133 -1.45 -1.51 8.34
C ALA A 133 -2.39 -0.34 8.68
N LEU A 134 -3.13 0.16 7.68
CA LEU A 134 -4.07 1.28 7.85
C LEU A 134 -5.30 0.93 8.70
N VAL A 135 -5.72 -0.34 8.74
CA VAL A 135 -6.78 -0.81 9.64
C VAL A 135 -6.26 -1.28 11.00
N GLY A 136 -4.95 -1.14 11.27
CA GLY A 136 -4.34 -1.53 12.53
C GLY A 136 -4.09 -3.04 12.68
N SER A 137 -4.27 -3.84 11.62
CA SER A 137 -4.01 -5.30 11.62
C SER A 137 -2.51 -5.57 11.44
N ASN A 138 -1.70 -5.18 12.44
CA ASN A 138 -0.24 -5.17 12.35
C ASN A 138 0.38 -6.54 12.04
N SER A 139 -0.14 -7.61 12.64
CA SER A 139 0.33 -8.99 12.40
C SER A 139 0.10 -9.41 10.95
N THR A 140 -1.11 -9.15 10.42
CA THR A 140 -1.46 -9.42 9.02
C THR A 140 -0.61 -8.58 8.07
N ALA A 141 -0.46 -7.29 8.36
CA ALA A 141 0.39 -6.38 7.58
C ALA A 141 1.83 -6.88 7.50
N ARG A 142 2.43 -7.28 8.63
CA ARG A 142 3.77 -7.87 8.67
C ARG A 142 3.85 -9.17 7.85
N SER A 143 2.87 -10.05 7.99
CA SER A 143 2.83 -11.32 7.27
C SER A 143 2.85 -11.11 5.75
N TYR A 144 1.96 -10.25 5.22
CA TYR A 144 1.93 -9.95 3.80
C TYR A 144 3.15 -9.18 3.31
N ALA A 145 3.72 -8.29 4.13
CA ALA A 145 4.98 -7.61 3.80
C ALA A 145 6.13 -8.63 3.65
N LEU A 146 6.24 -9.62 4.54
CA LEU A 146 7.21 -10.70 4.42
C LEU A 146 6.95 -11.60 3.20
N LYS A 147 5.68 -11.93 2.91
CA LYS A 147 5.32 -12.64 1.68
C LYS A 147 5.80 -11.87 0.43
N ALA A 148 5.63 -10.55 0.40
CA ALA A 148 6.12 -9.72 -0.71
C ALA A 148 7.64 -9.87 -0.90
N THR A 149 8.44 -9.91 0.17
CA THR A 149 9.90 -10.07 0.09
C THR A 149 10.33 -11.47 -0.38
N ASN A 150 9.50 -12.49 -0.22
CA ASN A 150 9.79 -13.83 -0.70
C ASN A 150 9.81 -13.89 -2.24
N TYR A 151 8.95 -13.11 -2.88
CA TYR A 151 8.84 -13.05 -4.33
C TYR A 151 9.76 -11.99 -4.97
N ARG A 152 10.15 -10.95 -4.22
CA ARG A 152 11.03 -9.88 -4.71
C ARG A 152 12.10 -9.55 -3.65
N LYS A 153 13.26 -10.17 -3.79
CA LYS A 153 14.35 -10.12 -2.78
C LYS A 153 14.95 -8.73 -2.55
N ASN A 154 15.14 -7.95 -3.63
CA ASN A 154 15.80 -6.65 -3.58
C ASN A 154 14.79 -5.50 -3.54
N TRP A 155 13.80 -5.59 -2.66
CA TRP A 155 12.76 -4.59 -2.50
C TRP A 155 12.67 -4.13 -1.05
N GLY A 156 13.01 -2.88 -0.80
CA GLY A 156 13.14 -2.31 0.54
C GLY A 156 11.83 -1.88 1.18
N ASP A 157 10.81 -1.46 0.37
CA ASP A 157 9.56 -0.91 0.89
C ASP A 157 8.83 -1.81 1.91
N PRO A 158 8.76 -3.15 1.74
CA PRO A 158 8.16 -4.02 2.74
C PRO A 158 8.88 -3.94 4.10
N TYR A 159 10.19 -3.80 4.11
CA TYR A 159 10.95 -3.65 5.36
C TYR A 159 10.77 -2.26 5.97
N ILE A 160 10.64 -1.21 5.15
CA ILE A 160 10.24 0.13 5.63
C ILE A 160 8.88 0.06 6.32
N LEU A 161 7.91 -0.61 5.71
CA LEU A 161 6.58 -0.80 6.30
C LEU A 161 6.66 -1.55 7.65
N ILE A 162 7.36 -2.70 7.70
CA ILE A 162 7.54 -3.49 8.93
C ILE A 162 8.20 -2.63 10.03
N GLY A 163 9.25 -1.90 9.69
CA GLY A 163 9.93 -1.02 10.64
C GLY A 163 8.99 0.07 11.19
N LYS A 164 8.17 0.69 10.34
CA LYS A 164 7.15 1.66 10.78
C LYS A 164 6.13 1.03 11.74
N LEU A 165 5.66 -0.18 11.47
CA LEU A 165 4.73 -0.90 12.35
C LEU A 165 5.36 -1.18 13.72
N TYR A 166 6.63 -1.61 13.77
CA TYR A 166 7.35 -1.83 15.02
C TYR A 166 7.50 -0.54 15.82
N ALA A 167 7.90 0.54 15.16
CA ALA A 167 8.06 1.85 15.79
C ALA A 167 6.75 2.41 16.35
N GLN A 168 5.65 2.30 15.60
CA GLN A 168 4.33 2.78 16.01
C GLN A 168 3.76 2.03 17.21
N THR A 169 4.14 0.77 17.36
CA THR A 169 3.62 -0.11 18.43
C THR A 169 4.61 -0.36 19.55
N ALA A 170 5.81 0.22 19.49
CA ALA A 170 6.89 -0.02 20.45
C ALA A 170 6.43 0.15 21.91
N SER A 171 5.68 1.23 22.21
CA SER A 171 5.16 1.50 23.55
C SER A 171 4.16 0.47 24.09
N LYS A 172 3.63 -0.38 23.22
CA LYS A 172 2.68 -1.46 23.58
C LYS A 172 3.39 -2.80 23.77
N CYS A 173 4.69 -2.87 23.51
CA CYS A 173 5.49 -4.10 23.50
C CYS A 173 6.54 -4.07 24.62
N GLY A 174 6.18 -4.53 25.78
CA GLY A 174 7.06 -4.57 26.96
C GLY A 174 6.33 -4.15 28.22
N ASN A 175 6.88 -4.53 29.37
CA ASN A 175 6.25 -4.32 30.68
C ASN A 175 6.83 -3.12 31.43
N ASP A 176 8.03 -2.70 31.09
CA ASP A 176 8.78 -1.61 31.72
C ASP A 176 9.17 -0.50 30.69
N PRO A 177 9.59 0.69 31.13
CA PRO A 177 9.93 1.80 30.24
C PRO A 177 11.03 1.50 29.23
N ALA A 178 12.00 0.66 29.58
CA ALA A 178 13.13 0.32 28.70
C ALA A 178 12.71 -0.70 27.63
N SER A 179 12.04 -1.79 28.04
CA SER A 179 11.56 -2.82 27.13
C SER A 179 10.54 -2.28 26.12
N LYS A 180 9.66 -1.33 26.52
CA LYS A 180 8.78 -0.60 25.61
C LYS A 180 9.52 0.14 24.49
N LYS A 181 10.72 0.63 24.77
CA LYS A 181 11.55 1.32 23.78
C LYS A 181 12.40 0.36 22.93
N ALA A 182 12.57 -0.90 23.32
CA ALA A 182 13.33 -1.88 22.55
C ALA A 182 12.75 -2.10 21.14
N GLY A 183 11.43 -1.88 20.95
CA GLY A 183 10.77 -1.91 19.64
C GLY A 183 11.39 -0.94 18.61
N TYR A 184 12.00 0.17 19.06
CA TYR A 184 12.70 1.08 18.16
C TYR A 184 13.99 0.47 17.60
N TRP A 185 14.71 -0.39 18.35
CA TRP A 185 15.83 -1.14 17.81
C TRP A 185 15.40 -2.07 16.67
N ALA A 186 14.30 -2.81 16.88
CA ALA A 186 13.74 -3.68 15.82
C ALA A 186 13.34 -2.88 14.57
N ALA A 187 12.74 -1.71 14.77
CA ALA A 187 12.38 -0.80 13.66
C ALA A 187 13.62 -0.35 12.88
N ILE A 188 14.67 0.11 13.60
CA ILE A 188 15.92 0.56 13.01
C ILE A 188 16.60 -0.58 12.24
N ASP A 189 16.59 -1.81 12.76
CA ASP A 189 17.16 -2.97 12.07
C ASP A 189 16.43 -3.22 10.72
N LYS A 190 15.10 -3.06 10.66
CA LYS A 190 14.34 -3.18 9.40
C LYS A 190 14.67 -2.05 8.41
N PHE A 191 14.83 -0.80 8.89
CA PHE A 191 15.25 0.32 8.03
C PHE A 191 16.69 0.14 7.51
N GLN A 192 17.60 -0.36 8.34
CA GLN A 192 18.97 -0.70 7.92
C GLN A 192 18.97 -1.81 6.86
N LEU A 193 18.15 -2.83 7.04
CA LEU A 193 17.98 -3.90 6.05
C LEU A 193 17.43 -3.34 4.75
N ALA A 194 16.39 -2.51 4.80
CA ALA A 194 15.76 -1.91 3.61
C ALA A 194 16.81 -1.19 2.75
N LYS A 195 17.58 -0.26 3.33
CA LYS A 195 18.60 0.49 2.57
C LYS A 195 19.78 -0.36 2.10
N LYS A 196 20.07 -1.46 2.80
CA LYS A 196 21.13 -2.38 2.40
C LYS A 196 20.79 -3.13 1.13
N ILE A 197 19.54 -3.56 1.00
CA ILE A 197 19.07 -4.38 -0.14
C ILE A 197 18.53 -3.55 -1.28
N ASP A 198 18.05 -2.33 -1.01
CA ASP A 198 17.42 -1.45 -1.99
C ASP A 198 17.88 0.01 -1.78
N LYS A 199 18.76 0.47 -2.65
CA LYS A 199 19.27 1.85 -2.57
C LYS A 199 18.20 2.91 -2.79
N SER A 200 17.11 2.58 -3.48
CA SER A 200 16.01 3.53 -3.67
C SER A 200 15.36 3.95 -2.35
N CYS A 201 15.41 3.08 -1.33
CA CYS A 201 14.90 3.35 0.01
C CYS A 201 15.89 4.11 0.92
N GLU A 202 17.12 4.36 0.48
CA GLU A 202 18.21 4.86 1.35
C GLU A 202 17.87 6.20 2.03
N LYS A 203 17.32 7.15 1.27
CA LYS A 203 16.98 8.48 1.80
C LYS A 203 15.91 8.39 2.89
N GLU A 204 14.85 7.64 2.63
CA GLU A 204 13.76 7.44 3.59
C GLU A 204 14.25 6.65 4.82
N ALA A 205 14.96 5.56 4.60
CA ALA A 205 15.51 4.74 5.68
C ALA A 205 16.45 5.54 6.60
N ASN A 206 17.35 6.35 6.04
CA ASN A 206 18.26 7.19 6.83
C ASN A 206 17.51 8.22 7.68
N LYS A 207 16.45 8.85 7.13
CA LYS A 207 15.57 9.74 7.89
C LYS A 207 14.90 9.01 9.05
N LEU A 208 14.29 7.85 8.79
CA LEU A 208 13.62 7.05 9.82
C LEU A 208 14.60 6.56 10.89
N ILE A 209 15.80 6.11 10.51
CA ILE A 209 16.84 5.72 11.46
C ILE A 209 17.22 6.91 12.36
N SER A 210 17.45 8.09 11.79
CA SER A 210 17.78 9.29 12.56
C SER A 210 16.66 9.66 13.56
N ASP A 211 15.41 9.63 13.12
CA ASP A 211 14.25 9.99 13.95
C ASP A 211 14.02 9.00 15.10
N TYR A 212 14.18 7.71 14.84
CA TYR A 212 13.93 6.68 15.84
C TYR A 212 15.14 6.36 16.73
N SER A 213 16.38 6.67 16.31
CA SER A 213 17.57 6.54 17.15
C SER A 213 17.51 7.43 18.41
N LYS A 214 16.78 8.53 18.33
CA LYS A 214 16.55 9.43 19.49
C LYS A 214 15.55 8.85 20.51
N ARG A 215 14.86 7.77 20.18
CA ARG A 215 13.79 7.16 20.97
C ARG A 215 14.14 5.84 21.60
N VAL A 216 15.32 5.28 21.28
CA VAL A 216 15.81 4.03 21.87
C VAL A 216 16.03 4.16 23.38
N PRO A 217 16.10 3.07 24.15
CA PRO A 217 16.42 3.14 25.57
C PRO A 217 17.80 3.78 25.77
N THR A 218 17.94 4.62 26.79
CA THR A 218 19.27 5.06 27.25
C THR A 218 19.92 3.94 28.07
N LYS A 219 21.25 3.98 28.20
CA LYS A 219 22.01 2.98 28.96
C LYS A 219 21.58 2.92 30.45
N SER A 220 21.33 4.08 31.07
CA SER A 220 20.81 4.13 32.45
C SER A 220 19.42 3.52 32.54
N MET A 221 18.48 3.96 31.69
CA MET A 221 17.13 3.41 31.66
C MET A 221 17.13 1.89 31.47
N TRP A 222 17.99 1.36 30.59
CA TRP A 222 18.10 -0.07 30.34
C TRP A 222 18.58 -0.82 31.59
N ARG A 223 19.66 -0.33 32.22
CA ARG A 223 20.24 -0.93 33.42
C ARG A 223 19.26 -0.97 34.60
N ASP A 224 18.46 0.09 34.75
CA ASP A 224 17.56 0.24 35.89
C ASP A 224 16.25 -0.57 35.75
N ASN A 225 15.90 -1.03 34.54
CA ASN A 225 14.59 -1.64 34.27
C ASN A 225 14.65 -3.08 33.74
N VAL A 226 15.80 -3.58 33.31
CA VAL A 226 15.91 -4.88 32.65
C VAL A 226 16.65 -5.88 33.54
N SER A 227 16.11 -7.08 33.68
CA SER A 227 16.67 -8.12 34.59
C SER A 227 18.09 -8.56 34.23
N ASN A 228 18.48 -8.50 32.96
CA ASN A 228 19.83 -8.82 32.51
C ASN A 228 20.35 -7.67 31.60
N PRO A 229 20.84 -6.56 32.21
CA PRO A 229 21.22 -5.38 31.48
C PRO A 229 22.49 -5.54 30.63
N ASP A 230 23.35 -6.53 30.95
CA ASP A 230 24.60 -6.81 30.23
C ASP A 230 24.42 -7.76 29.04
N ALA A 231 23.21 -8.26 28.82
CA ALA A 231 22.91 -9.10 27.67
C ALA A 231 23.18 -8.33 26.36
N LYS A 232 23.90 -8.96 25.42
CA LYS A 232 24.17 -8.38 24.10
C LYS A 232 22.96 -8.31 23.18
N THR A 233 21.95 -9.14 23.45
CA THR A 233 20.73 -9.24 22.66
C THR A 233 19.53 -9.25 23.59
N TYR A 234 18.40 -8.75 23.09
CA TYR A 234 17.12 -8.75 23.77
C TYR A 234 16.04 -9.31 22.85
N LYS A 235 15.22 -10.24 23.38
CA LYS A 235 14.09 -10.82 22.65
C LYS A 235 12.84 -10.00 22.92
N ILE A 236 12.33 -9.34 21.89
CA ILE A 236 11.03 -8.66 21.94
C ILE A 236 9.94 -9.72 21.74
N ASN A 237 9.03 -9.87 22.71
CA ASN A 237 7.84 -10.68 22.61
C ASN A 237 6.62 -9.76 22.65
N CYS A 238 5.96 -9.62 21.51
CA CYS A 238 4.77 -8.80 21.35
C CYS A 238 3.83 -9.47 20.31
N TRP A 239 3.08 -8.72 19.53
CA TRP A 239 2.39 -9.24 18.34
C TRP A 239 3.39 -9.72 17.25
N TYR A 240 4.67 -9.47 17.44
CA TYR A 240 5.80 -10.02 16.69
C TYR A 240 6.89 -10.49 17.65
N SER A 241 7.77 -11.35 17.18
CA SER A 241 8.95 -11.77 17.90
C SER A 241 10.21 -11.43 17.10
N GLU A 242 11.14 -10.69 17.69
CA GLU A 242 12.42 -10.30 17.09
C GLU A 242 13.53 -10.32 18.15
N ASN A 243 14.70 -10.82 17.76
CA ASN A 243 15.90 -10.68 18.55
C ASN A 243 16.67 -9.44 18.08
N VAL A 244 16.86 -8.47 18.94
CA VAL A 244 17.54 -7.23 18.65
C VAL A 244 18.87 -7.13 19.40
N ARG A 245 19.86 -6.47 18.81
CA ARG A 245 21.11 -6.15 19.49
C ARG A 245 20.87 -4.98 20.44
N VAL A 246 21.29 -5.14 21.71
CA VAL A 246 21.29 -4.04 22.70
C VAL A 246 22.35 -3.02 22.29
N ARG A 247 21.96 -1.75 22.15
CA ARG A 247 22.81 -0.63 21.73
C ARG A 247 22.23 0.70 22.21
N PHE A 248 23.12 1.65 22.53
CA PHE A 248 22.75 2.96 23.09
C PHE A 248 23.32 4.08 22.26
#